data_0bb6f9f95e1e922a09befbc26a4c7ee5
#
_entry.id   0bb6f9f95e1e922a09befbc26a4c7ee5
#
_cell.length_a   1.000
_cell.length_b   1.000
_cell.length_c   1.000
_cell.angle_alpha   90.00
_cell.angle_beta   90.00
_cell.angle_gamma   90.00
#
_symmetry.space_group_name_H-M   'P 1'
#
loop_
_entity.id
_entity.type
_entity.pdbx_description
1 polymer ?
#
loop_
_entity_poly.entity_id
_entity_poly.type
_entity_poly.pdbx_seq_one_letter_code
_entity_poly.pdbx_strand_id
1 'polypeptide(L)'
;LVDEGKMTLMLGQITELHGEDGQIAAATVKDSDGEMHDVRCSRILPFFGLTMKLGPVADWGINLHENLISVDTEQFATSETGIFAIGDINTYPGKLKLILSGFHEAALMAHAAKKYISPDERIIFQYTTSSTSLQKKLGV
;
A
#
# COMPACT_ATOMS: atom_id res chain seq x y z
N LEU A 1 7.73 14.10 -24.04
CA LEU A 1 9.05 14.18 -23.36
C LEU A 1 10.05 13.24 -24.02
N VAL A 2 9.68 11.98 -24.28
CA VAL A 2 10.54 11.03 -25.01
C VAL A 2 10.73 11.52 -26.44
N ASP A 3 9.64 11.84 -27.14
CA ASP A 3 9.66 12.34 -28.54
C ASP A 3 10.40 13.67 -28.68
N GLU A 4 10.50 14.44 -27.62
CA GLU A 4 11.23 15.73 -27.57
C GLU A 4 12.71 15.56 -27.15
N GLY A 5 13.17 14.33 -26.92
CA GLY A 5 14.55 14.06 -26.47
C GLY A 5 14.88 14.52 -25.05
N LYS A 6 13.87 14.90 -24.25
CA LYS A 6 14.05 15.33 -22.85
C LYS A 6 14.11 14.17 -21.86
N MET A 7 13.69 12.99 -22.29
CA MET A 7 13.67 11.76 -21.51
C MET A 7 14.00 10.58 -22.42
N THR A 8 14.79 9.63 -21.91
CA THR A 8 15.03 8.35 -22.60
C THR A 8 14.21 7.27 -21.91
N LEU A 9 13.46 6.48 -22.69
CA LEU A 9 12.81 5.26 -22.24
C LEU A 9 13.65 4.06 -22.68
N MET A 10 14.02 3.22 -21.72
CA MET A 10 14.75 1.98 -21.95
C MET A 10 14.05 0.84 -21.19
N LEU A 11 13.71 -0.24 -21.90
CA LEU A 11 13.18 -1.44 -21.30
C LEU A 11 14.34 -2.37 -20.94
N GLY A 12 14.47 -2.70 -19.63
CA GLY A 12 15.56 -3.54 -19.17
C GLY A 12 15.56 -3.72 -17.66
N GLN A 13 16.63 -4.30 -17.15
CA GLN A 13 16.85 -4.53 -15.73
C GLN A 13 18.15 -3.83 -15.30
N ILE A 14 18.13 -3.12 -14.19
CA ILE A 14 19.35 -2.62 -13.56
C ILE A 14 20.09 -3.81 -12.97
N THR A 15 21.33 -4.01 -13.42
CA THR A 15 22.19 -5.13 -12.99
C THR A 15 23.29 -4.66 -12.03
N GLU A 16 23.72 -3.41 -12.14
CA GLU A 16 24.81 -2.86 -11.32
C GLU A 16 24.64 -1.37 -11.11
N LEU A 17 25.13 -0.87 -9.97
CA LEU A 17 25.19 0.55 -9.63
C LEU A 17 26.66 0.95 -9.47
N HIS A 18 27.06 2.06 -10.08
CA HIS A 18 28.42 2.60 -10.03
C HIS A 18 28.45 3.93 -9.29
N GLY A 19 29.44 4.12 -8.42
CA GLY A 19 29.60 5.36 -7.66
C GLY A 19 30.75 5.27 -6.67
N GLU A 20 31.06 6.41 -6.05
CA GLU A 20 32.09 6.54 -5.02
C GLU A 20 31.55 7.39 -3.86
N ASP A 21 32.05 7.14 -2.65
CA ASP A 21 31.74 7.90 -1.42
C ASP A 21 30.23 8.05 -1.15
N GLY A 22 29.44 7.01 -1.48
CA GLY A 22 28.00 7.03 -1.31
C GLY A 22 27.23 7.87 -2.34
N GLN A 23 27.92 8.37 -3.36
CA GLN A 23 27.32 9.09 -4.49
C GLN A 23 27.23 8.17 -5.70
N ILE A 24 26.03 8.07 -6.29
CA ILE A 24 25.85 7.32 -7.53
C ILE A 24 26.31 8.15 -8.72
N ALA A 25 26.97 7.50 -9.69
CA ALA A 25 27.45 8.11 -10.93
C ALA A 25 26.82 7.49 -12.18
N ALA A 26 26.51 6.19 -12.16
CA ALA A 26 25.87 5.48 -13.26
C ALA A 26 25.14 4.22 -12.76
N ALA A 27 24.30 3.67 -13.63
CA ALA A 27 23.71 2.35 -13.49
C ALA A 27 23.89 1.56 -14.78
N THR A 28 24.26 0.28 -14.67
CA THR A 28 24.29 -0.62 -15.83
C THR A 28 22.91 -1.25 -15.98
N VAL A 29 22.35 -1.14 -17.17
CA VAL A 29 21.03 -1.69 -17.53
C VAL A 29 21.24 -2.76 -18.59
N LYS A 30 20.72 -3.96 -18.34
CA LYS A 30 20.63 -5.03 -19.34
C LYS A 30 19.28 -4.90 -20.05
N ASP A 31 19.28 -4.66 -21.35
CA ASP A 31 18.07 -4.52 -22.13
C ASP A 31 17.39 -5.85 -22.49
N SER A 32 16.28 -5.81 -23.25
CA SER A 32 15.55 -6.99 -23.70
C SER A 32 16.34 -7.89 -24.65
N ASP A 33 17.32 -7.36 -25.36
CA ASP A 33 18.17 -8.07 -26.29
C ASP A 33 19.41 -8.68 -25.60
N GLY A 34 19.58 -8.35 -24.32
CA GLY A 34 20.67 -8.83 -23.48
C GLY A 34 21.92 -7.96 -23.51
N GLU A 35 21.87 -6.82 -24.19
CA GLU A 35 22.97 -5.87 -24.24
C GLU A 35 23.05 -5.01 -22.98
N MET A 36 24.28 -4.60 -22.63
CA MET A 36 24.57 -3.85 -21.41
C MET A 36 24.79 -2.38 -21.75
N HIS A 37 24.06 -1.50 -21.07
CA HIS A 37 24.13 -0.06 -21.27
C HIS A 37 24.47 0.66 -19.96
N ASP A 38 25.49 1.51 -19.97
CA ASP A 38 25.80 2.36 -18.82
C ASP A 38 25.06 3.69 -18.92
N VAL A 39 24.11 3.88 -18.01
CA VAL A 39 23.30 5.09 -17.91
C VAL A 39 23.85 5.99 -16.82
N ARG A 40 24.41 7.14 -17.18
CA ARG A 40 24.89 8.13 -16.22
C ARG A 40 23.72 8.73 -15.44
N CYS A 41 23.79 8.69 -14.14
CA CYS A 41 22.77 9.26 -13.26
C CYS A 41 23.38 9.67 -11.91
N SER A 42 22.89 10.75 -11.34
CA SER A 42 23.25 11.19 -9.98
C SER A 42 22.18 10.83 -8.94
N ARG A 43 21.03 10.33 -9.38
CA ARG A 43 19.90 9.89 -8.53
C ARG A 43 19.15 8.77 -9.20
N ILE A 44 18.65 7.84 -8.42
CA ILE A 44 17.74 6.79 -8.84
C ILE A 44 16.48 6.88 -7.99
N LEU A 45 15.32 6.84 -8.64
CA LEU A 45 14.01 6.75 -7.99
C LEU A 45 13.41 5.38 -8.30
N PRO A 46 13.55 4.37 -7.42
CA PRO A 46 13.03 3.04 -7.64
C PRO A 46 11.52 3.02 -7.38
N PHE A 47 10.73 2.71 -8.42
CA PHE A 47 9.29 2.49 -8.34
C PHE A 47 8.98 1.02 -8.60
N PHE A 48 9.69 0.13 -7.92
CA PHE A 48 9.46 -1.31 -8.00
C PHE A 48 8.15 -1.67 -7.31
N GLY A 49 7.47 -2.69 -7.81
CA GLY A 49 6.28 -3.22 -7.17
C GLY A 49 6.56 -3.72 -5.74
N LEU A 50 5.50 -3.83 -4.95
CA LEU A 50 5.59 -4.33 -3.58
C LEU A 50 5.71 -5.86 -3.57
N THR A 51 6.70 -6.37 -2.88
CA THR A 51 6.77 -7.79 -2.49
C THR A 51 6.29 -7.90 -1.06
N MET A 52 5.16 -8.57 -0.85
CA MET A 52 4.59 -8.74 0.49
C MET A 52 5.46 -9.70 1.31
N LYS A 53 6.04 -9.17 2.38
CA LYS A 53 6.74 -9.93 3.41
C LYS A 53 6.15 -9.53 4.75
N LEU A 54 5.39 -10.43 5.37
CA LEU A 54 4.69 -10.15 6.63
C LEU A 54 5.65 -10.01 7.82
N GLY A 55 6.88 -10.54 7.70
CA GLY A 55 7.82 -10.52 8.82
C GLY A 55 7.20 -11.16 10.09
N PRO A 56 7.41 -10.57 11.28
CA PRO A 56 6.87 -11.12 12.54
C PRO A 56 5.35 -11.26 12.59
N VAL A 57 4.61 -10.52 11.76
CA VAL A 57 3.14 -10.62 11.69
C VAL A 57 2.68 -12.01 11.29
N ALA A 58 3.49 -12.73 10.50
CA ALA A 58 3.19 -14.10 10.11
C ALA A 58 3.10 -15.08 11.29
N ASP A 59 3.73 -14.75 12.42
CA ASP A 59 3.81 -15.59 13.63
C ASP A 59 2.73 -15.24 14.67
N TRP A 60 1.82 -14.32 14.36
CA TRP A 60 0.77 -13.86 15.30
C TRP A 60 -0.43 -14.82 15.42
N GLY A 61 -0.42 -15.95 14.72
CA GLY A 61 -1.52 -16.91 14.72
C GLY A 61 -2.69 -16.52 13.79
N ILE A 62 -2.55 -15.45 13.04
CA ILE A 62 -3.56 -14.95 12.10
C ILE A 62 -3.63 -15.87 10.88
N ASN A 63 -4.82 -16.17 10.37
CA ASN A 63 -4.99 -16.93 9.15
C ASN A 63 -4.43 -16.19 7.95
N LEU A 64 -3.51 -16.86 7.23
CA LEU A 64 -2.84 -16.33 6.06
C LEU A 64 -3.27 -17.12 4.80
N HIS A 65 -3.28 -16.42 3.67
CA HIS A 65 -3.39 -17.01 2.34
C HIS A 65 -2.40 -16.31 1.40
N GLU A 66 -1.47 -17.07 0.81
CA GLU A 66 -0.43 -16.56 -0.10
C GLU A 66 0.36 -15.34 0.44
N ASN A 67 0.78 -15.40 1.70
CA ASN A 67 1.45 -14.30 2.43
C ASN A 67 0.57 -13.03 2.59
N LEU A 68 -0.73 -13.16 2.54
CA LEU A 68 -1.68 -12.09 2.82
C LEU A 68 -2.57 -12.49 3.99
N ILE A 69 -3.07 -11.51 4.73
CA ILE A 69 -3.92 -11.72 5.89
C ILE A 69 -5.36 -11.96 5.43
N SER A 70 -5.92 -13.13 5.74
CA SER A 70 -7.32 -13.43 5.46
C SER A 70 -8.25 -12.64 6.38
N VAL A 71 -9.23 -11.97 5.80
CA VAL A 71 -10.21 -11.18 6.54
C VAL A 71 -11.63 -11.46 6.06
N ASP A 72 -12.64 -11.19 6.92
CA ASP A 72 -14.01 -11.08 6.45
C ASP A 72 -14.25 -9.74 5.73
N THR A 73 -15.22 -9.69 4.85
CA THR A 73 -15.51 -8.50 4.03
C THR A 73 -16.48 -7.52 4.67
N GLU A 74 -17.05 -7.86 5.82
CA GLU A 74 -18.01 -7.01 6.53
C GLU A 74 -17.31 -6.07 7.52
N GLN A 75 -16.30 -6.58 8.22
CA GLN A 75 -15.63 -5.88 9.30
C GLN A 75 -14.12 -5.72 9.08
N PHE A 76 -13.55 -6.45 8.11
CA PHE A 76 -12.10 -6.58 7.89
C PHE A 76 -11.35 -7.10 9.12
N ALA A 77 -12.07 -7.91 9.92
CA ALA A 77 -11.50 -8.60 11.06
C ALA A 77 -10.69 -9.82 10.60
N THR A 78 -9.61 -10.10 11.32
CA THR A 78 -8.79 -11.30 11.12
C THR A 78 -9.34 -12.46 11.93
N SER A 79 -8.69 -13.63 11.88
CA SER A 79 -9.02 -14.77 12.76
C SER A 79 -8.74 -14.49 14.23
N GLU A 80 -7.91 -13.50 14.54
CA GLU A 80 -7.58 -13.10 15.91
C GLU A 80 -8.42 -11.92 16.35
N THR A 81 -9.10 -12.08 17.48
CA THR A 81 -10.02 -11.08 18.02
C THR A 81 -9.32 -9.75 18.32
N GLY A 82 -9.90 -8.65 17.84
CA GLY A 82 -9.36 -7.30 18.04
C GLY A 82 -8.26 -6.92 17.06
N ILE A 83 -7.90 -7.80 16.13
CA ILE A 83 -6.95 -7.52 15.05
C ILE A 83 -7.71 -7.41 13.73
N PHE A 84 -7.47 -6.32 13.02
CA PHE A 84 -8.06 -6.00 11.71
C PHE A 84 -6.96 -5.81 10.69
N ALA A 85 -7.23 -6.11 9.42
CA ALA A 85 -6.27 -5.87 8.35
C ALA A 85 -6.95 -5.23 7.14
N ILE A 86 -6.37 -4.14 6.63
CA ILE A 86 -6.89 -3.37 5.50
C ILE A 86 -5.78 -3.05 4.50
N GLY A 87 -6.15 -2.68 3.28
CA GLY A 87 -5.20 -2.33 2.21
C GLY A 87 -4.58 -3.56 1.57
N ASP A 88 -3.40 -3.39 1.00
CA ASP A 88 -2.75 -4.42 0.15
C ASP A 88 -2.30 -5.67 0.92
N ILE A 89 -2.22 -5.59 2.25
CA ILE A 89 -1.78 -6.69 3.11
C ILE A 89 -2.88 -7.75 3.32
N ASN A 90 -4.15 -7.38 3.15
CA ASN A 90 -5.25 -8.31 3.35
C ASN A 90 -5.66 -9.05 2.06
N THR A 91 -6.41 -10.12 2.23
CA THR A 91 -7.02 -10.88 1.14
C THR A 91 -8.43 -11.36 1.49
N TYR A 92 -9.30 -11.33 0.49
CA TYR A 92 -10.66 -11.85 0.51
C TYR A 92 -11.14 -12.07 -0.94
N PRO A 93 -12.21 -12.85 -1.20
CA PRO A 93 -12.72 -13.07 -2.56
C PRO A 93 -13.07 -11.75 -3.25
N GLY A 94 -12.50 -11.51 -4.43
CA GLY A 94 -12.72 -10.28 -5.21
C GLY A 94 -11.86 -9.09 -4.79
N LYS A 95 -10.82 -9.29 -3.97
CA LYS A 95 -9.90 -8.24 -3.57
C LYS A 95 -9.24 -7.54 -4.77
N LEU A 96 -9.34 -6.22 -4.79
CA LEU A 96 -8.57 -5.36 -5.69
C LEU A 96 -7.56 -4.53 -4.89
N LYS A 97 -6.28 -4.62 -5.25
CA LYS A 97 -5.20 -3.86 -4.61
C LYS A 97 -5.17 -2.43 -5.16
N LEU A 98 -6.13 -1.63 -4.72
CA LEU A 98 -6.29 -0.22 -5.10
C LEU A 98 -6.36 0.64 -3.84
N ILE A 99 -5.85 1.87 -3.92
CA ILE A 99 -5.95 2.86 -2.85
C ILE A 99 -7.43 3.09 -2.46
N LEU A 100 -8.31 3.17 -3.45
CA LEU A 100 -9.77 3.30 -3.24
C LEU A 100 -10.34 2.17 -2.39
N SER A 101 -9.96 0.91 -2.70
CA SER A 101 -10.40 -0.26 -1.92
C SER A 101 -9.94 -0.16 -0.48
N GLY A 102 -8.68 0.22 -0.25
CA GLY A 102 -8.13 0.40 1.09
C GLY A 102 -8.86 1.46 1.91
N PHE A 103 -9.28 2.57 1.31
CA PHE A 103 -10.09 3.59 1.99
C PHE A 103 -11.51 3.09 2.35
N HIS A 104 -12.13 2.34 1.45
CA HIS A 104 -13.42 1.71 1.74
C HIS A 104 -13.31 0.72 2.90
N GLU A 105 -12.32 -0.15 2.84
CA GLU A 105 -12.00 -1.11 3.91
C GLU A 105 -11.76 -0.42 5.25
N ALA A 106 -11.01 0.69 5.24
CA ALA A 106 -10.74 1.49 6.44
C ALA A 106 -12.03 2.06 7.07
N ALA A 107 -12.99 2.49 6.25
CA ALA A 107 -14.27 2.98 6.76
C ALA A 107 -15.06 1.88 7.46
N LEU A 108 -15.18 0.69 6.85
CA LEU A 108 -15.89 -0.45 7.45
C LEU A 108 -15.18 -0.96 8.71
N MET A 109 -13.85 -1.11 8.64
CA MET A 109 -13.03 -1.51 9.78
C MET A 109 -13.18 -0.56 10.96
N ALA A 110 -13.17 0.75 10.72
CA ALA A 110 -13.29 1.74 11.79
C ALA A 110 -14.64 1.64 12.53
N HIS A 111 -15.74 1.38 11.80
CA HIS A 111 -17.04 1.10 12.39
C HIS A 111 -17.03 -0.18 13.22
N ALA A 112 -16.42 -1.25 12.72
CA ALA A 112 -16.29 -2.52 13.42
C ALA A 112 -15.43 -2.37 14.70
N ALA A 113 -14.30 -1.72 14.59
CA ALA A 113 -13.39 -1.45 15.72
C ALA A 113 -14.09 -0.60 16.81
N LYS A 114 -14.84 0.45 16.43
CA LYS A 114 -15.62 1.23 17.39
C LYS A 114 -16.65 0.37 18.13
N LYS A 115 -17.37 -0.48 17.41
CA LYS A 115 -18.35 -1.41 18.01
C LYS A 115 -17.67 -2.42 18.94
N TYR A 116 -16.47 -2.88 18.57
CA TYR A 116 -15.68 -3.79 19.40
C TYR A 116 -15.22 -3.14 20.72
N ILE A 117 -14.75 -1.87 20.65
CA ILE A 117 -14.25 -1.12 21.82
C ILE A 117 -15.41 -0.66 22.73
N SER A 118 -16.54 -0.28 22.15
CA SER A 118 -17.69 0.29 22.85
C SER A 118 -18.99 -0.39 22.39
N PRO A 119 -19.22 -1.66 22.79
CA PRO A 119 -20.35 -2.46 22.27
C PRO A 119 -21.72 -1.88 22.61
N ASP A 120 -21.82 -1.18 23.73
CA ASP A 120 -23.07 -0.58 24.23
C ASP A 120 -23.37 0.81 23.63
N GLU A 121 -22.39 1.41 22.95
CA GLU A 121 -22.58 2.71 22.31
C GLU A 121 -23.26 2.54 20.94
N ARG A 122 -24.33 3.34 20.73
CA ARG A 122 -24.96 3.41 19.41
C ARG A 122 -24.07 4.17 18.45
N ILE A 123 -23.57 3.49 17.40
CA ILE A 123 -22.88 4.14 16.29
C ILE A 123 -23.91 4.79 15.38
N ILE A 124 -23.90 6.11 15.30
CA ILE A 124 -24.76 6.88 14.41
C ILE A 124 -23.94 7.20 13.15
N PHE A 125 -24.37 6.64 12.02
CA PHE A 125 -23.83 7.06 10.74
C PHE A 125 -24.36 8.45 10.40
N GLN A 126 -23.45 9.42 10.27
CA GLN A 126 -23.80 10.81 9.94
C GLN A 126 -22.89 11.32 8.83
N TYR A 127 -23.47 11.92 7.82
CA TYR A 127 -22.70 12.60 6.79
C TYR A 127 -22.01 13.84 7.39
N THR A 128 -20.76 14.08 6.99
CA THR A 128 -19.98 15.23 7.45
C THR A 128 -20.67 16.56 7.14
N THR A 129 -21.34 16.65 6.00
CA THR A 129 -22.11 17.84 5.56
C THR A 129 -23.32 18.15 6.45
N SER A 130 -23.87 17.17 7.16
CA SER A 130 -25.01 17.37 8.08
C SER A 130 -24.62 17.30 9.57
N SER A 131 -23.33 17.18 9.87
CA SER A 131 -22.84 17.12 11.24
C SER A 131 -22.66 18.51 11.84
N THR A 132 -23.63 18.95 12.64
CA THR A 132 -23.56 20.21 13.35
C THR A 132 -22.38 20.32 14.31
N SER A 133 -21.97 19.20 14.91
CA SER A 133 -20.78 19.14 15.77
C SER A 133 -19.48 19.36 14.99
N LEU A 134 -19.39 18.82 13.79
CA LEU A 134 -18.24 19.03 12.91
C LEU A 134 -18.22 20.44 12.36
N GLN A 135 -19.36 20.96 11.90
CA GLN A 135 -19.50 22.35 11.44
C GLN A 135 -19.02 23.33 12.51
N LYS A 136 -19.45 23.12 13.76
CA LYS A 136 -18.99 23.94 14.88
C LYS A 136 -17.48 23.86 15.13
N LYS A 137 -16.86 22.68 14.99
CA LYS A 137 -15.40 22.52 15.12
C LYS A 137 -14.63 23.17 13.98
N LEU A 138 -15.20 23.21 12.79
CA LEU A 138 -14.60 23.81 11.60
C LEU A 138 -14.88 25.30 11.48
N GLY A 139 -15.77 25.89 12.33
CA GLY A 139 -16.14 27.30 12.30
C GLY A 139 -17.04 27.70 11.13
N VAL A 140 -17.82 26.77 10.58
CA VAL A 140 -18.74 26.97 9.45
C VAL A 140 -20.15 26.60 9.83
#